data_d97f15603c55701daa048f5d8f9e93b0
#
_entry.id   d97f15603c55701daa048f5d8f9e93b0
#
_cell.length_a   1.000
_cell.length_b   1.000
_cell.length_c   1.000
_cell.angle_alpha   90.00
_cell.angle_beta   90.00
_cell.angle_gamma   90.00
#
_symmetry.space_group_name_H-M   'P 1'
#
loop_
_entity.id
_entity.type
_entity.pdbx_description
1 polymer ?
#
loop_
_entity_poly.entity_id
_entity_poly.type
_entity_poly.pdbx_seq_one_letter_code
_entity_poly.pdbx_strand_id
1 'polypeptide(L)'
;MYTYSVAKKDGLSKFKIRKGADRKEIQYWRKHHDLHGWMEKLYRQKGGKEQSFNCIPLLLTMEDLANLQKAILTNDLPKTTGFFFGNNPPDEESQKQDLHFIATAMYEISQGRKVYYDSWW
;
A
#
# COMPACT_ATOMS: atom_id res chain seq x y z
N MET A 1 0.30 7.12 6.09
CA MET A 1 0.17 5.98 5.13
C MET A 1 -1.26 5.94 4.62
N TYR A 2 -1.41 5.92 3.35
CA TYR A 2 -2.73 5.91 2.74
C TYR A 2 -2.68 5.26 1.37
N THR A 3 -3.84 4.83 0.91
CA THR A 3 -4.00 4.28 -0.43
C THR A 3 -5.15 5.01 -1.11
N TYR A 4 -5.05 5.12 -2.41
CA TYR A 4 -6.05 5.81 -3.20
C TYR A 4 -6.11 5.22 -4.60
N SER A 5 -7.22 5.46 -5.30
CA SER A 5 -7.33 5.10 -6.70
C SER A 5 -7.41 6.36 -7.56
N VAL A 6 -6.94 6.24 -8.78
CA VAL A 6 -7.02 7.29 -9.80
C VAL A 6 -7.53 6.72 -11.09
N ALA A 7 -8.03 7.57 -11.98
CA ALA A 7 -8.42 7.14 -13.31
C ALA A 7 -7.19 6.53 -14.03
N LYS A 8 -7.43 5.55 -14.88
CA LYS A 8 -6.35 4.84 -15.58
C LYS A 8 -5.40 5.79 -16.31
N LYS A 9 -5.94 6.84 -16.92
CA LYS A 9 -5.15 7.85 -17.64
C LYS A 9 -4.24 8.67 -16.74
N ASP A 10 -4.55 8.75 -15.46
CA ASP A 10 -3.82 9.57 -14.50
C ASP A 10 -2.66 8.83 -13.83
N GLY A 11 -2.62 7.51 -13.93
CA GLY A 11 -1.48 6.74 -13.45
C GLY A 11 -0.42 6.65 -14.53
N LEU A 12 0.64 7.44 -14.39
CA LEU A 12 1.67 7.58 -15.43
C LEU A 12 2.71 6.48 -15.42
N SER A 13 3.04 5.96 -14.25
CA SER A 13 4.04 4.90 -14.11
C SER A 13 3.85 4.18 -12.78
N LYS A 14 4.76 3.25 -12.47
CA LYS A 14 4.77 2.53 -11.18
C LYS A 14 4.92 3.48 -9.99
N PHE A 15 5.56 4.64 -10.19
CA PHE A 15 5.92 5.56 -9.11
C PHE A 15 5.48 6.98 -9.39
N LYS A 16 4.56 7.20 -10.34
CA LYS A 16 4.17 8.55 -10.72
C LYS A 16 2.72 8.63 -11.15
N ILE A 17 2.03 9.64 -10.66
CA ILE A 17 0.67 9.96 -11.09
C ILE A 17 0.66 11.38 -11.68
N ARG A 18 -0.36 11.65 -12.51
CA ARG A 18 -0.50 12.96 -13.11
C ARG A 18 -0.77 14.02 -12.04
N LYS A 19 -0.08 15.15 -12.14
CA LYS A 19 -0.30 16.27 -11.23
C LYS A 19 -1.74 16.78 -11.36
N GLY A 20 -2.42 16.91 -10.23
CA GLY A 20 -3.81 17.33 -10.19
C GLY A 20 -4.81 16.22 -10.42
N ALA A 21 -4.37 14.96 -10.48
CA ALA A 21 -5.29 13.84 -10.61
C ALA A 21 -6.25 13.75 -9.43
N ASP A 22 -7.51 13.42 -9.72
CA ASP A 22 -8.49 13.15 -8.66
C ASP A 22 -8.16 11.83 -7.97
N ARG A 23 -7.92 11.90 -6.68
CA ARG A 23 -7.59 10.73 -5.87
C ARG A 23 -8.79 10.35 -5.02
N LYS A 24 -9.21 9.09 -5.15
CA LYS A 24 -10.25 8.53 -4.29
C LYS A 24 -9.57 7.72 -3.20
N GLU A 25 -9.63 8.22 -1.97
CA GLU A 25 -9.00 7.52 -0.85
C GLU A 25 -9.70 6.19 -0.61
N ILE A 26 -8.90 5.15 -0.42
CA ILE A 26 -9.39 3.80 -0.13
C ILE A 26 -9.24 3.50 1.34
N GLN A 27 -8.05 3.73 1.89
CA GLN A 27 -7.74 3.43 3.28
C GLN A 27 -6.66 4.37 3.78
N TYR A 28 -6.74 4.72 5.06
CA TYR A 28 -5.73 5.49 5.77
C TYR A 28 -5.28 4.71 6.99
N TRP A 29 -3.96 4.66 7.22
CA TRP A 29 -3.38 4.09 8.43
C TRP A 29 -2.52 5.15 9.09
N ARG A 30 -2.64 5.29 10.40
CA ARG A 30 -1.82 6.25 11.12
C ARG A 30 -0.38 5.74 11.24
N LYS A 31 -0.21 4.51 11.67
CA LYS A 31 1.10 3.88 11.86
C LYS A 31 0.98 2.37 11.66
N HIS A 32 1.19 1.91 10.45
CA HIS A 32 1.20 0.48 10.14
C HIS A 32 2.55 0.13 9.54
N HIS A 33 3.54 -0.08 10.40
CA HIS A 33 4.93 -0.22 9.96
C HIS A 33 5.19 -1.51 9.22
N ASP A 34 4.56 -2.58 9.64
CA ASP A 34 4.72 -3.86 8.97
C ASP A 34 4.20 -3.77 7.53
N LEU A 35 3.10 -3.07 7.33
CA LEU A 35 2.58 -2.81 5.98
C LEU A 35 3.53 -1.92 5.19
N HIS A 36 4.04 -0.86 5.81
CA HIS A 36 4.99 0.02 5.13
C HIS A 36 6.26 -0.73 4.74
N GLY A 37 6.78 -1.59 5.62
CA GLY A 37 7.93 -2.42 5.31
C GLY A 37 7.68 -3.34 4.13
N TRP A 38 6.48 -3.93 4.05
CA TRP A 38 6.08 -4.74 2.91
C TRP A 38 6.03 -3.92 1.63
N MET A 39 5.45 -2.71 1.70
CA MET A 39 5.36 -1.81 0.55
C MET A 39 6.73 -1.32 0.09
N GLU A 40 7.64 -1.03 1.03
CA GLU A 40 9.00 -0.64 0.68
C GLU A 40 9.73 -1.76 -0.05
N LYS A 41 9.58 -2.98 0.41
CA LYS A 41 10.17 -4.14 -0.24
C LYS A 41 9.63 -4.29 -1.66
N LEU A 42 8.33 -4.12 -1.83
CA LEU A 42 7.70 -4.16 -3.15
C LEU A 42 8.24 -3.03 -4.04
N TYR A 43 8.40 -1.83 -3.49
CA TYR A 43 8.98 -0.69 -4.22
C TYR A 43 10.36 -1.04 -4.77
N ARG A 44 11.21 -1.65 -3.93
CA ARG A 44 12.56 -2.08 -4.35
C ARG A 44 12.48 -3.16 -5.43
N GLN A 45 11.57 -4.11 -5.29
CA GLN A 45 11.38 -5.17 -6.29
C GLN A 45 10.95 -4.62 -7.64
N LYS A 46 10.18 -3.55 -7.64
CA LYS A 46 9.73 -2.89 -8.88
C LYS A 46 10.76 -1.96 -9.48
N GLY A 47 11.94 -1.86 -8.89
CA GLY A 47 13.03 -1.06 -9.42
C GLY A 47 13.19 0.31 -8.77
N GLY A 48 12.53 0.56 -7.64
CA GLY A 48 12.64 1.83 -6.92
C GLY A 48 14.05 2.03 -6.37
N LYS A 49 14.58 3.23 -6.56
CA LYS A 49 15.97 3.55 -6.21
C LYS A 49 16.14 4.67 -5.20
N GLU A 50 15.05 5.31 -4.80
CA GLU A 50 15.14 6.38 -3.82
C GLU A 50 15.59 5.82 -2.48
N GLN A 51 16.50 6.52 -1.83
CA GLN A 51 17.04 6.09 -0.54
C GLN A 51 15.96 6.01 0.52
N SER A 52 15.05 6.97 0.54
CA SER A 52 13.95 7.00 1.46
C SER A 52 12.64 6.75 0.73
N PHE A 53 11.91 5.70 1.15
CA PHE A 53 10.59 5.41 0.60
C PHE A 53 9.54 6.21 1.38
N ASN A 54 9.41 7.49 1.00
CA ASN A 54 8.47 8.41 1.62
C ASN A 54 7.96 9.38 0.55
N CYS A 55 6.67 9.64 0.53
CA CYS A 55 6.03 10.50 -0.46
C CYS A 55 6.21 10.01 -1.90
N ILE A 56 6.33 8.71 -2.09
CA ILE A 56 6.49 8.11 -3.41
C ILE A 56 5.26 7.25 -3.69
N PRO A 57 4.47 7.57 -4.74
CA PRO A 57 3.36 6.70 -5.12
C PRO A 57 3.87 5.34 -5.57
N LEU A 58 3.26 4.29 -5.09
CA LEU A 58 3.61 2.91 -5.47
C LEU A 58 2.39 2.24 -6.07
N LEU A 59 2.46 1.91 -7.35
CA LEU A 59 1.37 1.24 -8.05
C LEU A 59 1.19 -0.19 -7.51
N LEU A 60 -0.03 -0.52 -7.16
CA LEU A 60 -0.41 -1.85 -6.70
C LEU A 60 -1.24 -2.55 -7.78
N THR A 61 -0.80 -3.74 -8.17
CA THR A 61 -1.54 -4.56 -9.14
C THR A 61 -2.40 -5.60 -8.42
N MET A 62 -3.25 -6.30 -9.16
CA MET A 62 -4.04 -7.39 -8.59
C MET A 62 -3.14 -8.47 -8.00
N GLU A 63 -2.04 -8.78 -8.66
CA GLU A 63 -1.06 -9.75 -8.16
C GLU A 63 -0.43 -9.27 -6.85
N ASP A 64 -0.05 -7.98 -6.79
CA ASP A 64 0.51 -7.40 -5.57
C ASP A 64 -0.48 -7.53 -4.41
N LEU A 65 -1.75 -7.23 -4.67
CA LEU A 65 -2.78 -7.31 -3.63
C LEU A 65 -3.04 -8.74 -3.19
N ALA A 66 -3.01 -9.69 -4.12
CA ALA A 66 -3.14 -11.10 -3.77
C ALA A 66 -1.98 -11.58 -2.90
N ASN A 67 -0.76 -11.15 -3.22
CA ASN A 67 0.43 -11.46 -2.41
C ASN A 67 0.36 -10.82 -1.03
N LEU A 68 -0.12 -9.59 -0.96
CA LEU A 68 -0.32 -8.91 0.32
C LEU A 68 -1.37 -9.62 1.17
N GLN A 69 -2.47 -10.04 0.56
CA GLN A 69 -3.52 -10.78 1.26
C GLN A 69 -2.96 -12.07 1.87
N LYS A 70 -2.16 -12.78 1.11
CA LYS A 70 -1.52 -14.00 1.60
C LYS A 70 -0.60 -13.70 2.78
N ALA A 71 0.21 -12.66 2.68
CA ALA A 71 1.11 -12.27 3.75
C ALA A 71 0.35 -11.91 5.04
N ILE A 72 -0.78 -11.23 4.91
CA ILE A 72 -1.60 -10.86 6.05
C ILE A 72 -2.23 -12.12 6.68
N LEU A 73 -2.81 -13.00 5.86
CA LEU A 73 -3.49 -14.18 6.34
C LEU A 73 -2.54 -15.18 6.99
N THR A 74 -1.29 -15.25 6.54
CA THR A 74 -0.28 -16.14 7.10
C THR A 74 0.57 -15.43 8.17
N ASN A 75 0.25 -14.19 8.49
CA ASN A 75 0.96 -13.39 9.48
C ASN A 75 2.45 -13.24 9.13
N ASP A 76 2.74 -13.06 7.85
CA ASP A 76 4.10 -13.06 7.29
C ASP A 76 4.55 -11.66 6.83
N LEU A 77 3.93 -10.61 7.35
CA LEU A 77 4.39 -9.25 7.08
C LEU A 77 5.76 -9.03 7.73
N PRO A 78 6.68 -8.30 7.08
CA PRO A 78 7.97 -7.98 7.68
C PRO A 78 7.76 -7.28 9.01
N LYS A 79 8.42 -7.74 10.05
CA LYS A 79 8.36 -7.08 11.35
C LYS A 79 9.35 -5.93 11.33
N THR A 80 8.81 -4.72 11.22
CA THR A 80 9.63 -3.52 11.24
C THR A 80 9.81 -3.10 12.67
N THR A 81 11.00 -3.28 13.20
CA THR A 81 11.34 -2.75 14.52
C THR A 81 11.67 -1.28 14.34
N GLY A 82 10.70 -0.43 14.55
CA GLY A 82 10.91 1.01 14.58
C GLY A 82 10.93 1.51 16.00
N PHE A 83 11.64 2.59 16.19
CA PHE A 83 11.83 3.22 17.49
C PHE A 83 10.50 3.58 18.18
N PHE A 84 9.44 3.78 17.41
CA PHE A 84 8.15 4.22 17.94
C PHE A 84 7.10 3.11 17.99
N PHE A 85 7.50 1.88 17.74
CA PHE A 85 6.52 0.87 17.39
C PHE A 85 6.63 -0.27 18.35
N GLY A 86 6.02 -0.11 19.46
CA GLY A 86 5.93 -1.23 20.37
C GLY A 86 5.67 -2.53 19.59
N ASN A 87 6.17 -3.63 20.11
CA ASN A 87 5.99 -4.97 19.56
C ASN A 87 4.52 -5.39 19.72
N ASN A 88 3.59 -4.61 19.17
CA ASN A 88 2.20 -5.00 19.21
C ASN A 88 1.97 -5.99 18.08
N PRO A 89 1.62 -7.24 18.40
CA PRO A 89 1.22 -8.15 17.35
C PRO A 89 0.01 -7.56 16.63
N PRO A 90 -0.14 -7.81 15.31
CA PRO A 90 -1.31 -7.36 14.61
C PRO A 90 -2.54 -7.96 15.28
N ASP A 91 -3.43 -7.10 15.75
CA ASP A 91 -4.67 -7.57 16.34
C ASP A 91 -5.65 -7.97 15.23
N GLU A 92 -6.70 -8.66 15.63
CA GLU A 92 -7.70 -9.16 14.72
C GLU A 92 -8.40 -8.02 13.96
N GLU A 93 -8.59 -6.89 14.62
CA GLU A 93 -9.24 -5.73 14.03
C GLU A 93 -8.36 -5.10 12.94
N SER A 94 -7.07 -4.93 13.20
CA SER A 94 -6.13 -4.44 12.18
C SER A 94 -6.10 -5.36 10.97
N GLN A 95 -6.13 -6.66 11.20
CA GLN A 95 -6.15 -7.64 10.11
C GLN A 95 -7.42 -7.48 9.27
N LYS A 96 -8.56 -7.28 9.91
CA LYS A 96 -9.83 -7.07 9.20
C LYS A 96 -9.79 -5.80 8.35
N GLN A 97 -9.22 -4.73 8.88
CA GLN A 97 -9.07 -3.47 8.14
C GLN A 97 -8.19 -3.67 6.92
N ASP A 98 -7.09 -4.38 7.07
CA ASP A 98 -6.17 -4.64 5.96
C ASP A 98 -6.83 -5.49 4.88
N LEU A 99 -7.58 -6.50 5.28
CA LEU A 99 -8.31 -7.34 4.32
C LEU A 99 -9.42 -6.58 3.61
N HIS A 100 -10.10 -5.68 4.33
CA HIS A 100 -11.12 -4.82 3.74
C HIS A 100 -10.50 -3.86 2.72
N PHE A 101 -9.36 -3.28 3.05
CA PHE A 101 -8.61 -2.45 2.10
C PHE A 101 -8.30 -3.23 0.82
N ILE A 102 -7.79 -4.45 0.96
CA ILE A 102 -7.43 -5.27 -0.22
C ILE A 102 -8.66 -5.53 -1.09
N ALA A 103 -9.78 -5.88 -0.49
CA ALA A 103 -11.02 -6.12 -1.24
C ALA A 103 -11.46 -4.86 -1.99
N THR A 104 -11.41 -3.71 -1.34
CA THR A 104 -11.79 -2.44 -1.96
C THR A 104 -10.83 -2.07 -3.09
N ALA A 105 -9.53 -2.26 -2.88
CA ALA A 105 -8.52 -1.98 -3.89
C ALA A 105 -8.67 -2.87 -5.11
N MET A 106 -8.93 -4.15 -4.91
CA MET A 106 -9.17 -5.08 -6.01
C MET A 106 -10.42 -4.68 -6.80
N TYR A 107 -11.48 -4.26 -6.11
CA TYR A 107 -12.68 -3.77 -6.76
C TYR A 107 -12.37 -2.57 -7.65
N GLU A 108 -11.62 -1.60 -7.14
CA GLU A 108 -11.27 -0.39 -7.91
C GLU A 108 -10.48 -0.74 -9.16
N ILE A 109 -9.54 -1.69 -9.05
CA ILE A 109 -8.78 -2.16 -10.22
C ILE A 109 -9.71 -2.83 -11.23
N SER A 110 -10.67 -3.64 -10.76
CA SER A 110 -11.63 -4.31 -11.64
C SER A 110 -12.50 -3.31 -12.40
N GLN A 111 -12.66 -2.10 -11.87
CA GLN A 111 -13.41 -1.02 -12.53
C GLN A 111 -12.54 -0.19 -13.49
N GLY A 112 -11.30 -0.61 -13.72
CA GLY A 112 -10.40 0.07 -14.66
C GLY A 112 -9.62 1.20 -14.04
N ARG A 113 -9.61 1.34 -12.71
CA ARG A 113 -8.83 2.36 -12.03
C ARG A 113 -7.47 1.80 -11.61
N LYS A 114 -6.53 2.67 -11.30
CA LYS A 114 -5.22 2.30 -10.77
C LYS A 114 -5.15 2.63 -9.29
N VAL A 115 -4.59 1.73 -8.50
CA VAL A 115 -4.47 1.90 -7.05
C VAL A 115 -3.01 2.16 -6.69
N TYR A 116 -2.79 3.15 -5.82
CA TYR A 116 -1.46 3.53 -5.36
C TYR A 116 -1.40 3.56 -3.85
N TYR A 117 -0.27 3.15 -3.31
CA TYR A 117 0.09 3.34 -1.91
C TYR A 117 1.02 4.53 -1.81
N ASP A 118 0.81 5.38 -0.82
CA ASP A 118 1.66 6.54 -0.59
C ASP A 118 1.84 6.73 0.91
N SER A 119 2.87 7.44 1.28
CA SER A 119 3.15 7.73 2.67
C SER A 119 3.64 9.16 2.81
N TRP A 120 3.41 9.70 3.99
CA TRP A 120 3.85 11.06 4.31
C TRP A 120 4.18 11.13 5.78
N TRP A 121 5.45 11.38 6.08
CA TRP A 121 5.94 11.61 7.44
C TRP A 121 7.26 12.37 7.44
#